data_9d70c39bac8d71d2aaa4bcfddd36053b
#
_entry.id   9d70c39bac8d71d2aaa4bcfddd36053b
#
_cell.length_a   1.000
_cell.length_b   1.000
_cell.length_c   1.000
_cell.angle_alpha   90.00
_cell.angle_beta   90.00
_cell.angle_gamma   90.00
#
_symmetry.space_group_name_H-M   'P 1'
#
loop_
_entity.id
_entity.type
_entity.pdbx_description
1 polymer ?
#
loop_
_entity_poly.entity_id
_entity_poly.type
_entity_poly.pdbx_seq_one_letter_code
_entity_poly.pdbx_strand_id
1 'polypeptide(L)'
;MQLVIGNKNYSSWSMRPWVLLKQAGIEFEERKIRFDAFTPDSSFKTELARVTPAGRVPVLIDGDLTVWDTLAIAEYVAEKFPAKQLWPKDAKARARARSVCAEMHSGFGALRDQLPMNVEASLPDVGRRLLAEDGAVRADVDRIVEMWSGLLEAHGGPLLFGDFTIADAYFAPVVMRLRTYGVPVPPAVAAYIGRVAGLPGVAAWIRDALAERDFLDFEEPYRTQA
;
A
#
# COMPACT_ATOMS: atom_id res chain seq x y z
N MET A 1 17.09 -7.38 -9.72
CA MET A 1 16.07 -7.79 -8.73
C MET A 1 14.77 -8.07 -9.45
N GLN A 2 13.97 -9.05 -8.96
CA GLN A 2 12.61 -9.30 -9.43
C GLN A 2 11.65 -9.13 -8.27
N LEU A 3 10.52 -8.42 -8.50
CA LEU A 3 9.45 -8.27 -7.52
C LEU A 3 8.23 -9.08 -7.95
N VAL A 4 7.87 -10.09 -7.15
CA VAL A 4 6.67 -10.92 -7.35
C VAL A 4 5.49 -10.25 -6.66
N ILE A 5 4.42 -9.99 -7.41
CA ILE A 5 3.23 -9.26 -6.96
C ILE A 5 1.94 -10.00 -7.31
N GLY A 6 0.84 -9.64 -6.69
CA GLY A 6 -0.52 -10.01 -7.09
C GLY A 6 -1.18 -8.96 -7.99
N ASN A 7 -2.48 -9.13 -8.23
CA ASN A 7 -3.27 -8.18 -9.02
C ASN A 7 -3.20 -6.75 -8.48
N LYS A 8 -2.89 -5.80 -9.35
CA LYS A 8 -2.66 -4.40 -8.93
C LYS A 8 -3.92 -3.71 -8.42
N ASN A 9 -5.10 -4.11 -8.90
CA ASN A 9 -6.35 -3.55 -8.39
C ASN A 9 -6.57 -3.84 -6.90
N TYR A 10 -6.16 -5.01 -6.42
CA TYR A 10 -6.51 -5.54 -5.09
C TYR A 10 -5.34 -5.67 -4.12
N SER A 11 -4.12 -5.92 -4.64
CA SER A 11 -2.98 -6.28 -3.81
C SER A 11 -2.32 -5.08 -3.12
N SER A 12 -2.91 -4.65 -2.00
CA SER A 12 -2.38 -3.54 -1.19
C SER A 12 -0.98 -3.80 -0.65
N TRP A 13 -0.64 -5.03 -0.34
CA TRP A 13 0.70 -5.40 0.12
C TRP A 13 1.73 -5.29 -1.00
N SER A 14 1.40 -5.74 -2.21
CA SER A 14 2.30 -5.62 -3.37
C SER A 14 2.55 -4.16 -3.79
N MET A 15 1.55 -3.29 -3.64
CA MET A 15 1.66 -1.88 -3.98
C MET A 15 2.81 -1.18 -3.24
N ARG A 16 3.04 -1.49 -1.97
CA ARG A 16 4.04 -0.82 -1.13
C ARG A 16 5.46 -0.89 -1.70
N PRO A 17 6.10 -2.06 -1.84
CA PRO A 17 7.44 -2.14 -2.37
C PRO A 17 7.51 -1.79 -3.86
N TRP A 18 6.46 -2.06 -4.62
CA TRP A 18 6.43 -1.68 -6.03
C TRP A 18 6.49 -0.16 -6.22
N VAL A 19 5.65 0.58 -5.48
CA VAL A 19 5.66 2.05 -5.49
C VAL A 19 7.00 2.58 -4.98
N LEU A 20 7.55 2.00 -3.92
CA LEU A 20 8.85 2.38 -3.38
C LEU A 20 9.95 2.30 -4.45
N LEU A 21 10.09 1.15 -5.08
CA LEU A 21 11.12 0.92 -6.10
C LEU A 21 10.92 1.85 -7.30
N LYS A 22 9.67 1.96 -7.79
CA LYS A 22 9.34 2.79 -8.96
C LYS A 22 9.60 4.28 -8.70
N GLN A 23 9.17 4.78 -7.54
CA GLN A 23 9.35 6.19 -7.16
C GLN A 23 10.81 6.54 -6.91
N ALA A 24 11.58 5.61 -6.37
CA ALA A 24 13.02 5.80 -6.14
C ALA A 24 13.86 5.65 -7.41
N GLY A 25 13.27 5.29 -8.54
CA GLY A 25 13.99 5.03 -9.80
C GLY A 25 14.95 3.83 -9.65
N ILE A 26 14.54 2.78 -8.94
CA ILE A 26 15.26 1.53 -8.80
C ILE A 26 14.67 0.54 -9.81
N GLU A 27 15.51 0.03 -10.70
CA GLU A 27 15.09 -0.93 -11.73
C GLU A 27 14.83 -2.31 -11.13
N PHE A 28 13.73 -2.92 -11.54
CA PHE A 28 13.35 -4.28 -11.17
C PHE A 28 12.49 -4.91 -12.26
N GLU A 29 12.53 -6.22 -12.35
CA GLU A 29 11.62 -7.02 -13.14
C GLU A 29 10.34 -7.27 -12.34
N GLU A 30 9.17 -7.02 -12.95
CA GLU A 30 7.88 -7.34 -12.36
C GLU A 30 7.45 -8.74 -12.78
N ARG A 31 7.09 -9.57 -11.80
CA ARG A 31 6.42 -10.86 -12.03
C ARG A 31 5.07 -10.86 -11.33
N LYS A 32 3.98 -10.86 -12.09
CA LYS A 32 2.62 -10.96 -11.54
C LYS A 32 2.17 -12.41 -11.47
N ILE A 33 1.70 -12.83 -10.29
CA ILE A 33 0.95 -14.06 -10.08
C ILE A 33 -0.51 -13.66 -9.84
N ARG A 34 -1.39 -14.03 -10.79
CA ARG A 34 -2.80 -13.68 -10.73
C ARG A 34 -3.49 -14.36 -9.54
N PHE A 35 -4.32 -13.64 -8.81
CA PHE A 35 -5.20 -14.21 -7.81
C PHE A 35 -6.31 -15.00 -8.50
N ASP A 36 -6.52 -16.25 -8.10
CA ASP A 36 -7.65 -17.07 -8.54
C ASP A 36 -8.49 -17.54 -7.34
N ALA A 37 -7.82 -17.83 -6.23
CA ALA A 37 -8.39 -18.09 -4.91
C ALA A 37 -7.26 -18.04 -3.86
N PHE A 38 -7.62 -18.09 -2.58
CA PHE A 38 -6.65 -18.18 -1.48
C PHE A 38 -6.64 -19.55 -0.78
N THR A 39 -7.32 -20.54 -1.36
CA THR A 39 -7.29 -21.93 -0.89
C THR A 39 -5.92 -22.56 -1.16
N PRO A 40 -5.48 -23.54 -0.35
CA PRO A 40 -4.15 -24.13 -0.48
C PRO A 40 -3.86 -24.76 -1.84
N ASP A 41 -4.88 -25.22 -2.56
CA ASP A 41 -4.84 -25.89 -3.86
C ASP A 41 -5.00 -24.93 -5.05
N SER A 42 -5.19 -23.63 -4.80
CA SER A 42 -5.32 -22.63 -5.88
C SER A 42 -4.03 -22.54 -6.72
N SER A 43 -4.18 -22.12 -7.99
CA SER A 43 -3.03 -21.90 -8.87
C SER A 43 -2.09 -20.84 -8.30
N PHE A 44 -2.66 -19.76 -7.74
CA PHE A 44 -1.91 -18.72 -7.04
C PHE A 44 -1.02 -19.30 -5.93
N LYS A 45 -1.58 -20.12 -5.02
CA LYS A 45 -0.82 -20.71 -3.91
C LYS A 45 0.22 -21.72 -4.41
N THR A 46 -0.14 -22.53 -5.38
CA THR A 46 0.76 -23.53 -5.98
C THR A 46 1.96 -22.87 -6.67
N GLU A 47 1.74 -21.79 -7.42
CA GLU A 47 2.81 -21.06 -8.09
C GLU A 47 3.69 -20.33 -7.07
N LEU A 48 3.07 -19.68 -6.07
CA LEU A 48 3.77 -18.92 -5.05
C LEU A 48 4.63 -19.81 -4.14
N ALA A 49 4.21 -21.04 -3.85
CA ALA A 49 4.98 -22.01 -3.07
C ALA A 49 6.35 -22.35 -3.68
N ARG A 50 6.51 -22.16 -5.00
CA ARG A 50 7.81 -22.32 -5.69
C ARG A 50 8.74 -21.12 -5.51
N VAL A 51 8.21 -20.02 -4.99
CA VAL A 51 8.91 -18.72 -4.84
C VAL A 51 9.26 -18.46 -3.38
N THR A 52 8.34 -18.74 -2.47
CA THR A 52 8.50 -18.43 -1.05
C THR A 52 7.73 -19.39 -0.16
N PRO A 53 8.29 -19.77 1.00
CA PRO A 53 7.57 -20.56 2.00
C PRO A 53 6.46 -19.76 2.71
N ALA A 54 6.49 -18.43 2.63
CA ALA A 54 5.49 -17.57 3.28
C ALA A 54 4.09 -17.63 2.63
N GLY A 55 3.99 -18.12 1.38
CA GLY A 55 2.72 -18.29 0.68
C GLY A 55 1.94 -16.97 0.47
N ARG A 56 2.64 -15.84 0.41
CA ARG A 56 2.06 -14.48 0.27
C ARG A 56 2.92 -13.61 -0.65
N VAL A 57 2.28 -12.67 -1.33
CA VAL A 57 2.93 -11.58 -2.05
C VAL A 57 2.91 -10.30 -1.19
N PRO A 58 3.86 -9.37 -1.38
CA PRO A 58 4.97 -9.40 -2.34
C PRO A 58 6.15 -10.25 -1.89
N VAL A 59 7.00 -10.61 -2.85
CA VAL A 59 8.30 -11.24 -2.60
C VAL A 59 9.35 -10.57 -3.48
N LEU A 60 10.47 -10.17 -2.89
CA LEU A 60 11.62 -9.67 -3.63
C LEU A 60 12.65 -10.79 -3.79
N ILE A 61 13.10 -11.01 -5.03
CA ILE A 61 14.17 -11.95 -5.37
C ILE A 61 15.36 -11.16 -5.87
N ASP A 62 16.52 -11.35 -5.25
CA ASP A 62 17.77 -10.68 -5.62
C ASP A 62 18.91 -11.69 -5.64
N GLY A 63 19.20 -12.22 -6.84
CA GLY A 63 20.08 -13.36 -7.00
C GLY A 63 19.50 -14.61 -6.34
N ASP A 64 20.22 -15.16 -5.38
CA ASP A 64 19.83 -16.30 -4.55
C ASP A 64 19.05 -15.92 -3.27
N LEU A 65 18.96 -14.62 -2.96
CA LEU A 65 18.23 -14.14 -1.81
C LEU A 65 16.75 -13.91 -2.12
N THR A 66 15.89 -14.45 -1.27
CA THR A 66 14.45 -14.19 -1.29
C THR A 66 14.05 -13.44 -0.03
N VAL A 67 13.43 -12.25 -0.18
CA VAL A 67 13.02 -11.37 0.92
C VAL A 67 11.49 -11.23 0.93
N TRP A 68 10.89 -11.43 2.06
CA TRP A 68 9.51 -11.16 2.43
C TRP A 68 9.53 -10.75 3.92
N ASP A 69 8.70 -9.98 4.50
CA ASP A 69 7.48 -9.32 4.03
C ASP A 69 7.76 -7.86 3.59
N THR A 70 6.70 -7.05 3.36
CA THR A 70 6.83 -5.69 2.81
C THR A 70 7.77 -4.77 3.58
N LEU A 71 7.79 -4.86 4.93
CA LEU A 71 8.67 -4.03 5.74
C LEU A 71 10.13 -4.50 5.63
N ALA A 72 10.35 -5.81 5.61
CA ALA A 72 11.68 -6.37 5.38
C ALA A 72 12.20 -6.01 3.98
N ILE A 73 11.34 -6.07 2.95
CA ILE A 73 11.70 -5.63 1.60
C ILE A 73 12.10 -4.15 1.60
N ALA A 74 11.34 -3.29 2.28
CA ALA A 74 11.63 -1.85 2.35
C ALA A 74 12.97 -1.56 3.05
N GLU A 75 13.26 -2.24 4.16
CA GLU A 75 14.55 -2.13 4.87
C GLU A 75 15.71 -2.65 4.01
N TYR A 76 15.57 -3.83 3.41
CA TYR A 76 16.59 -4.37 2.50
C TYR A 76 16.92 -3.41 1.35
N VAL A 77 15.89 -2.85 0.71
CA VAL A 77 16.06 -1.89 -0.38
C VAL A 77 16.75 -0.60 0.12
N ALA A 78 16.39 -0.11 1.32
CA ALA A 78 17.03 1.06 1.92
C ALA A 78 18.51 0.83 2.22
N GLU A 79 18.87 -0.35 2.70
CA GLU A 79 20.28 -0.74 2.96
C GLU A 79 21.05 -0.94 1.66
N LYS A 80 20.44 -1.58 0.66
CA LYS A 80 21.09 -1.86 -0.64
C LYS A 80 21.33 -0.58 -1.45
N PHE A 81 20.47 0.44 -1.31
CA PHE A 81 20.55 1.68 -2.06
C PHE A 81 20.63 2.92 -1.13
N PRO A 82 21.67 3.03 -0.29
CA PRO A 82 21.77 4.09 0.72
C PRO A 82 21.76 5.51 0.12
N ALA A 83 22.26 5.67 -1.10
CA ALA A 83 22.25 6.93 -1.82
C ALA A 83 20.83 7.45 -2.15
N LYS A 84 19.84 6.57 -2.18
CA LYS A 84 18.42 6.93 -2.43
C LYS A 84 17.75 7.57 -1.22
N GLN A 85 18.32 7.42 -0.02
CA GLN A 85 17.84 8.05 1.22
C GLN A 85 16.33 7.78 1.48
N LEU A 86 15.93 6.51 1.37
CA LEU A 86 14.55 6.09 1.42
C LEU A 86 13.89 6.25 2.81
N TRP A 87 14.69 6.43 3.86
CA TRP A 87 14.25 6.85 5.18
C TRP A 87 14.68 8.31 5.46
N PRO A 88 14.00 9.03 6.38
CA PRO A 88 14.44 10.35 6.83
C PRO A 88 15.88 10.33 7.35
N LYS A 89 16.66 11.37 7.03
CA LYS A 89 18.07 11.52 7.48
C LYS A 89 18.17 11.71 8.98
N ASP A 90 17.28 12.53 9.56
CA ASP A 90 17.24 12.75 11.00
C ASP A 90 16.87 11.46 11.73
N ALA A 91 17.60 11.13 12.80
CA ALA A 91 17.44 9.87 13.50
C ALA A 91 16.07 9.77 14.22
N LYS A 92 15.54 10.87 14.75
CA LYS A 92 14.24 10.89 15.43
C LYS A 92 13.11 10.76 14.42
N ALA A 93 13.18 11.50 13.31
CA ALA A 93 12.22 11.39 12.20
C ALA A 93 12.24 9.97 11.61
N ARG A 94 13.42 9.38 11.43
CA ARG A 94 13.58 8.00 10.93
C ARG A 94 12.97 6.98 11.87
N ALA A 95 13.18 7.11 13.18
CA ALA A 95 12.56 6.25 14.18
C ALA A 95 11.03 6.38 14.12
N ARG A 96 10.50 7.59 14.04
CA ARG A 96 9.07 7.86 13.90
C ARG A 96 8.51 7.26 12.60
N ALA A 97 9.22 7.40 11.46
CA ALA A 97 8.81 6.82 10.19
C ALA A 97 8.69 5.29 10.26
N ARG A 98 9.65 4.62 10.91
CA ARG A 98 9.58 3.16 11.17
C ARG A 98 8.41 2.79 12.07
N SER A 99 8.14 3.58 13.11
CA SER A 99 7.01 3.34 14.03
C SER A 99 5.68 3.39 13.29
N VAL A 100 5.43 4.43 12.47
CA VAL A 100 4.16 4.54 11.74
C VAL A 100 4.00 3.49 10.65
N CYS A 101 5.11 3.05 10.02
CA CYS A 101 5.08 1.91 9.10
C CYS A 101 4.75 0.59 9.82
N ALA A 102 5.34 0.36 10.99
CA ALA A 102 5.07 -0.83 11.79
C ALA A 102 3.62 -0.83 12.32
N GLU A 103 3.10 0.33 12.76
CA GLU A 103 1.69 0.49 13.15
C GLU A 103 0.75 0.16 11.99
N MET A 104 1.04 0.65 10.77
CA MET A 104 0.26 0.30 9.58
C MET A 104 0.39 -1.18 9.22
N HIS A 105 1.53 -1.79 9.45
CA HIS A 105 1.78 -3.19 9.17
C HIS A 105 0.93 -4.12 10.04
N SER A 106 0.86 -3.85 11.33
CA SER A 106 0.20 -4.72 12.32
C SER A 106 -1.22 -4.31 12.69
N GLY A 107 -1.58 -3.03 12.48
CA GLY A 107 -2.84 -2.44 12.89
C GLY A 107 -3.86 -2.22 11.77
N PHE A 108 -4.87 -1.41 12.07
CA PHE A 108 -5.92 -0.96 11.14
C PHE A 108 -6.68 -2.13 10.50
N GLY A 109 -7.03 -3.13 11.31
CA GLY A 109 -7.72 -4.35 10.86
C GLY A 109 -9.10 -4.04 10.28
N ALA A 110 -9.89 -3.23 10.97
CA ALA A 110 -11.23 -2.88 10.53
C ALA A 110 -11.23 -2.11 9.19
N LEU A 111 -10.33 -1.13 9.05
CA LEU A 111 -10.15 -0.42 7.78
C LEU A 111 -9.75 -1.37 6.65
N ARG A 112 -8.84 -2.30 6.90
CA ARG A 112 -8.38 -3.24 5.86
C ARG A 112 -9.45 -4.22 5.43
N ASP A 113 -10.26 -4.70 6.37
CA ASP A 113 -11.31 -5.70 6.13
C ASP A 113 -12.55 -5.07 5.49
N GLN A 114 -13.00 -3.92 6.03
CA GLN A 114 -14.24 -3.28 5.61
C GLN A 114 -14.07 -2.30 4.43
N LEU A 115 -12.88 -1.75 4.24
CA LEU A 115 -12.54 -0.89 3.12
C LEU A 115 -11.38 -1.54 2.31
N PRO A 116 -11.57 -2.74 1.69
CA PRO A 116 -10.52 -3.39 0.90
C PRO A 116 -10.03 -2.48 -0.23
N MET A 117 -8.74 -2.61 -0.57
CA MET A 117 -8.19 -1.83 -1.67
C MET A 117 -8.80 -2.28 -3.00
N ASN A 118 -9.41 -1.33 -3.68
CA ASN A 118 -9.91 -1.48 -5.04
C ASN A 118 -9.63 -0.16 -5.78
N VAL A 119 -8.67 -0.18 -6.69
CA VAL A 119 -8.21 1.04 -7.38
C VAL A 119 -9.22 1.52 -8.41
N GLU A 120 -9.96 0.59 -9.00
CA GLU A 120 -10.94 0.86 -10.08
C GLU A 120 -12.27 1.39 -9.52
N ALA A 121 -12.70 0.89 -8.37
CA ALA A 121 -14.02 1.17 -7.83
C ALA A 121 -14.18 2.60 -7.30
N SER A 122 -15.43 3.10 -7.36
CA SER A 122 -15.87 4.32 -6.68
C SER A 122 -17.10 3.98 -5.82
N LEU A 123 -16.92 3.95 -4.49
CA LEU A 123 -17.88 3.42 -3.52
C LEU A 123 -18.18 4.41 -2.36
N PRO A 124 -18.48 5.70 -2.63
CA PRO A 124 -18.62 6.71 -1.57
C PRO A 124 -19.82 6.44 -0.65
N ASP A 125 -20.89 5.79 -1.14
CA ASP A 125 -22.05 5.45 -0.32
C ASP A 125 -21.74 4.33 0.68
N VAL A 126 -20.92 3.35 0.27
CA VAL A 126 -20.41 2.30 1.17
C VAL A 126 -19.53 2.92 2.25
N GLY A 127 -18.61 3.81 1.86
CA GLY A 127 -17.75 4.52 2.82
C GLY A 127 -18.54 5.32 3.84
N ARG A 128 -19.54 6.08 3.40
CA ARG A 128 -20.42 6.86 4.29
C ARG A 128 -21.16 5.98 5.28
N ARG A 129 -21.74 4.86 4.80
CA ARG A 129 -22.45 3.91 5.64
C ARG A 129 -21.53 3.28 6.68
N LEU A 130 -20.38 2.78 6.28
CA LEU A 130 -19.44 2.12 7.19
C LEU A 130 -18.91 3.08 8.26
N LEU A 131 -18.60 4.33 7.90
CA LEU A 131 -18.19 5.35 8.88
C LEU A 131 -19.30 5.70 9.88
N ALA A 132 -20.57 5.58 9.50
CA ALA A 132 -21.70 5.83 10.41
C ALA A 132 -21.97 4.63 11.33
N GLU A 133 -21.90 3.41 10.81
CA GLU A 133 -22.38 2.19 11.47
C GLU A 133 -21.26 1.39 12.18
N ASP A 134 -20.00 1.45 11.69
CA ASP A 134 -18.87 0.70 12.23
C ASP A 134 -17.90 1.61 13.01
N GLY A 135 -17.95 1.51 14.34
CA GLY A 135 -17.09 2.27 15.23
C GLY A 135 -15.62 1.92 15.12
N ALA A 136 -15.28 0.68 14.73
CA ALA A 136 -13.90 0.24 14.58
C ALA A 136 -13.28 0.79 13.28
N VAL A 137 -14.04 0.83 12.19
CA VAL A 137 -13.62 1.49 10.94
C VAL A 137 -13.37 2.97 11.18
N ARG A 138 -14.30 3.63 11.89
CA ARG A 138 -14.15 5.06 12.23
C ARG A 138 -12.91 5.30 13.06
N ALA A 139 -12.66 4.50 14.10
CA ALA A 139 -11.48 4.63 14.95
C ALA A 139 -10.17 4.46 14.16
N ASP A 140 -10.10 3.51 13.24
CA ASP A 140 -8.94 3.31 12.36
C ASP A 140 -8.70 4.52 11.45
N VAL A 141 -9.77 5.06 10.85
CA VAL A 141 -9.70 6.28 10.01
C VAL A 141 -9.25 7.48 10.82
N ASP A 142 -9.86 7.72 11.99
CA ASP A 142 -9.52 8.84 12.87
C ASP A 142 -8.06 8.79 13.30
N ARG A 143 -7.56 7.59 13.63
CA ARG A 143 -6.14 7.39 13.99
C ARG A 143 -5.20 7.69 12.82
N ILE A 144 -5.53 7.29 11.61
CA ILE A 144 -4.75 7.62 10.40
C ILE A 144 -4.75 9.13 10.14
N VAL A 145 -5.91 9.76 10.23
CA VAL A 145 -6.05 11.21 10.02
C VAL A 145 -5.25 12.00 11.06
N GLU A 146 -5.33 11.63 12.35
CA GLU A 146 -4.51 12.20 13.42
C GLU A 146 -3.02 12.08 13.12
N MET A 147 -2.57 10.86 12.80
CA MET A 147 -1.18 10.55 12.50
C MET A 147 -0.65 11.38 11.32
N TRP A 148 -1.39 11.40 10.21
CA TRP A 148 -0.96 12.14 9.02
C TRP A 148 -0.98 13.64 9.25
N SER A 149 -2.00 14.17 9.92
CA SER A 149 -2.09 15.60 10.26
C SER A 149 -0.89 16.04 11.10
N GLY A 150 -0.58 15.31 12.16
CA GLY A 150 0.56 15.61 13.02
C GLY A 150 1.92 15.51 12.31
N LEU A 151 2.09 14.53 11.40
CA LEU A 151 3.33 14.40 10.62
C LEU A 151 3.48 15.53 9.60
N LEU A 152 2.41 15.86 8.88
CA LEU A 152 2.41 16.97 7.92
C LEU A 152 2.72 18.31 8.59
N GLU A 153 2.16 18.55 9.77
CA GLU A 153 2.45 19.75 10.57
C GLU A 153 3.89 19.77 11.05
N ALA A 154 4.36 18.67 11.65
CA ALA A 154 5.70 18.58 12.23
C ALA A 154 6.85 18.70 11.21
N HIS A 155 6.60 18.27 9.97
CA HIS A 155 7.62 18.26 8.91
C HIS A 155 7.36 19.27 7.79
N GLY A 156 6.33 20.11 7.91
CA GLY A 156 6.00 21.18 6.94
C GLY A 156 5.47 20.70 5.59
N GLY A 157 5.05 19.42 5.48
CA GLY A 157 4.63 18.85 4.21
C GLY A 157 5.73 18.92 3.12
N PRO A 158 5.44 18.67 1.87
CA PRO A 158 4.19 18.22 1.28
C PRO A 158 3.87 16.73 1.50
N LEU A 159 4.83 15.93 1.95
CA LEU A 159 4.71 14.51 2.28
C LEU A 159 4.94 14.29 3.77
N LEU A 160 4.74 13.07 4.29
CA LEU A 160 4.68 12.81 5.74
C LEU A 160 5.95 13.22 6.48
N PHE A 161 7.11 13.16 5.82
CA PHE A 161 8.41 13.56 6.37
C PHE A 161 9.11 14.62 5.51
N GLY A 162 8.34 15.48 4.83
CA GLY A 162 8.82 16.50 3.91
C GLY A 162 9.01 15.95 2.50
N ASP A 163 10.05 15.16 2.27
CA ASP A 163 10.32 14.46 1.03
C ASP A 163 9.69 13.06 1.01
N PHE A 164 9.67 12.42 -0.19
CA PHE A 164 9.19 11.05 -0.33
C PHE A 164 10.08 10.08 0.46
N THR A 165 9.42 9.25 1.26
CA THR A 165 10.07 8.19 2.04
C THR A 165 9.30 6.86 1.92
N ILE A 166 9.85 5.81 2.52
CA ILE A 166 9.17 4.52 2.68
C ILE A 166 7.79 4.69 3.33
N ALA A 167 7.61 5.66 4.23
CA ALA A 167 6.31 5.90 4.87
C ALA A 167 5.22 6.26 3.85
N ASP A 168 5.50 7.11 2.86
CA ASP A 168 4.53 7.47 1.83
C ASP A 168 4.18 6.29 0.93
N ALA A 169 5.18 5.47 0.55
CA ALA A 169 4.94 4.23 -0.17
C ALA A 169 4.11 3.23 0.66
N TYR A 170 4.36 3.18 1.96
CA TYR A 170 3.69 2.29 2.89
C TYR A 170 2.21 2.64 3.08
N PHE A 171 1.89 3.94 3.05
CA PHE A 171 0.53 4.46 3.15
C PHE A 171 -0.17 4.63 1.79
N ALA A 172 0.49 4.43 0.65
CA ALA A 172 -0.14 4.54 -0.66
C ALA A 172 -1.41 3.67 -0.82
N PRO A 173 -1.47 2.41 -0.34
CA PRO A 173 -2.70 1.63 -0.37
C PRO A 173 -3.84 2.23 0.48
N VAL A 174 -3.51 2.89 1.60
CA VAL A 174 -4.50 3.59 2.43
C VAL A 174 -5.06 4.78 1.69
N VAL A 175 -4.21 5.54 1.00
CA VAL A 175 -4.65 6.63 0.10
C VAL A 175 -5.65 6.11 -0.93
N MET A 176 -5.40 4.95 -1.54
CA MET A 176 -6.36 4.35 -2.49
C MET A 176 -7.68 4.01 -1.81
N ARG A 177 -7.66 3.37 -0.63
CA ARG A 177 -8.88 3.06 0.15
C ARG A 177 -9.71 4.31 0.44
N LEU A 178 -9.09 5.35 1.01
CA LEU A 178 -9.80 6.59 1.33
C LEU A 178 -10.43 7.26 0.11
N ARG A 179 -9.78 7.16 -1.06
CA ARG A 179 -10.31 7.65 -2.34
C ARG A 179 -11.46 6.81 -2.85
N THR A 180 -11.31 5.51 -2.89
CA THR A 180 -12.34 4.57 -3.38
C THR A 180 -13.64 4.72 -2.61
N TYR A 181 -13.55 4.85 -1.29
CA TYR A 181 -14.71 4.94 -0.41
C TYR A 181 -15.15 6.39 -0.09
N GLY A 182 -14.51 7.38 -0.71
CA GLY A 182 -14.90 8.79 -0.54
C GLY A 182 -14.86 9.27 0.91
N VAL A 183 -13.87 8.78 1.70
CA VAL A 183 -13.77 9.09 3.13
C VAL A 183 -13.48 10.57 3.33
N PRO A 184 -14.32 11.31 4.08
CA PRO A 184 -14.08 12.71 4.36
C PRO A 184 -12.88 12.88 5.29
N VAL A 185 -11.98 13.81 4.93
CA VAL A 185 -10.75 14.10 5.69
C VAL A 185 -10.49 15.62 5.73
N PRO A 186 -9.69 16.12 6.70
CA PRO A 186 -9.29 17.52 6.75
C PRO A 186 -8.54 17.97 5.48
N PRO A 187 -8.59 19.27 5.13
CA PRO A 187 -7.99 19.80 3.89
C PRO A 187 -6.51 19.46 3.71
N ALA A 188 -5.69 19.50 4.76
CA ALA A 188 -4.28 19.16 4.69
C ALA A 188 -4.06 17.68 4.32
N VAL A 189 -4.87 16.78 4.89
CA VAL A 189 -4.86 15.34 4.59
C VAL A 189 -5.37 15.09 3.17
N ALA A 190 -6.43 15.79 2.73
CA ALA A 190 -6.92 15.70 1.36
C ALA A 190 -5.87 16.14 0.34
N ALA A 191 -5.12 17.20 0.63
CA ALA A 191 -4.01 17.65 -0.19
C ALA A 191 -2.88 16.61 -0.25
N TYR A 192 -2.55 15.97 0.87
CA TYR A 192 -1.58 14.86 0.93
C TYR A 192 -2.04 13.67 0.07
N ILE A 193 -3.30 13.24 0.22
CA ILE A 193 -3.90 12.17 -0.60
C ILE A 193 -3.74 12.47 -2.10
N GLY A 194 -4.06 13.70 -2.52
CA GLY A 194 -3.91 14.13 -3.91
C GLY A 194 -2.46 14.06 -4.39
N ARG A 195 -1.51 14.50 -3.57
CA ARG A 195 -0.07 14.45 -3.89
C ARG A 195 0.44 13.03 -4.03
N VAL A 196 0.12 12.16 -3.06
CA VAL A 196 0.55 10.75 -3.11
C VAL A 196 -0.01 10.08 -4.35
N ALA A 197 -1.29 10.26 -4.68
CA ALA A 197 -1.90 9.71 -5.88
C ALA A 197 -1.24 10.23 -7.18
N GLY A 198 -0.71 11.47 -7.17
CA GLY A 198 0.00 12.08 -8.28
C GLY A 198 1.49 11.74 -8.37
N LEU A 199 2.08 11.06 -7.38
CA LEU A 199 3.47 10.63 -7.45
C LEU A 199 3.68 9.70 -8.65
N PRO A 200 4.75 9.85 -9.46
CA PRO A 200 4.97 9.04 -10.66
C PRO A 200 4.84 7.53 -10.42
N GLY A 201 5.39 7.01 -9.32
CA GLY A 201 5.28 5.60 -8.96
C GLY A 201 3.84 5.17 -8.64
N VAL A 202 3.09 5.99 -7.90
CA VAL A 202 1.69 5.70 -7.56
C VAL A 202 0.78 5.83 -8.79
N ALA A 203 0.96 6.89 -9.59
CA ALA A 203 0.20 7.08 -10.82
C ALA A 203 0.44 5.93 -11.82
N ALA A 204 1.67 5.42 -11.89
CA ALA A 204 1.98 4.25 -12.71
C ALA A 204 1.25 2.98 -12.21
N TRP A 205 1.24 2.74 -10.89
CA TRP A 205 0.47 1.63 -10.31
C TRP A 205 -1.02 1.73 -10.63
N ILE A 206 -1.62 2.93 -10.44
CA ILE A 206 -3.04 3.18 -10.74
C ILE A 206 -3.35 2.90 -12.21
N ARG A 207 -2.56 3.42 -13.13
CA ARG A 207 -2.73 3.19 -14.58
C ARG A 207 -2.69 1.70 -14.90
N ASP A 208 -1.71 0.99 -14.36
CA ASP A 208 -1.53 -0.43 -14.62
C ASP A 208 -2.66 -1.26 -13.98
N ALA A 209 -3.15 -0.90 -12.79
CA ALA A 209 -4.30 -1.53 -12.14
C ALA A 209 -5.57 -1.38 -13.00
N LEU A 210 -5.84 -0.18 -13.51
CA LEU A 210 -6.99 0.07 -14.38
C LEU A 210 -6.87 -0.66 -15.73
N ALA A 211 -5.67 -0.92 -16.21
CA ALA A 211 -5.43 -1.67 -17.43
C ALA A 211 -5.61 -3.20 -17.27
N GLU A 212 -5.58 -3.72 -16.03
CA GLU A 212 -5.77 -5.16 -15.77
C GLU A 212 -7.16 -5.65 -16.20
N ARG A 213 -8.21 -4.88 -15.97
CA ARG A 213 -9.61 -5.23 -16.27
C ARG A 213 -9.96 -6.64 -15.81
N ASP A 214 -9.54 -6.99 -14.61
CA ASP A 214 -9.63 -8.33 -14.04
C ASP A 214 -10.52 -8.27 -12.78
N PHE A 215 -11.82 -8.52 -12.97
CA PHE A 215 -12.79 -8.55 -11.89
C PHE A 215 -12.68 -9.88 -11.12
N LEU A 216 -12.46 -9.81 -9.82
CA LEU A 216 -12.31 -10.97 -8.94
C LEU A 216 -13.43 -10.97 -7.89
N ASP A 217 -14.47 -11.75 -8.09
CA ASP A 217 -15.68 -11.80 -7.24
C ASP A 217 -15.34 -11.88 -5.74
N PHE A 218 -14.34 -12.67 -5.37
CA PHE A 218 -13.95 -12.88 -3.97
C PHE A 218 -13.19 -11.70 -3.34
N GLU A 219 -12.76 -10.72 -4.15
CA GLU A 219 -12.15 -9.45 -3.70
C GLU A 219 -13.14 -8.26 -3.78
N GLU A 220 -14.39 -8.51 -4.19
CA GLU A 220 -15.40 -7.49 -4.51
C GLU A 220 -16.62 -7.57 -3.58
N PRO A 221 -16.48 -7.29 -2.28
CA PRO A 221 -17.59 -7.44 -1.33
C PRO A 221 -18.75 -6.47 -1.58
N TYR A 222 -18.56 -5.44 -2.41
CA TYR A 222 -19.54 -4.37 -2.65
C TYR A 222 -19.93 -4.20 -4.11
N ARG A 223 -19.38 -4.98 -5.03
CA ARG A 223 -19.74 -4.98 -6.46
C ARG A 223 -20.02 -6.40 -6.93
N THR A 224 -20.92 -6.54 -7.88
CA THR A 224 -21.31 -7.82 -8.51
C THR A 224 -20.90 -7.90 -9.98
N GLN A 225 -20.35 -6.82 -10.52
CA GLN A 225 -19.89 -6.73 -11.91
C GLN A 225 -18.82 -5.63 -12.05
N ALA A 226 -18.01 -5.71 -13.09
CA ALA A 226 -16.98 -4.73 -13.46
C ALA A 226 -17.58 -3.37 -13.81
#